data_8fcff0412316bbe6aec6ee05fa74b239
#
_entry.id   8fcff0412316bbe6aec6ee05fa74b239
#
_cell.length_a   1.000
_cell.length_b   1.000
_cell.length_c   1.000
_cell.angle_alpha   90.00
_cell.angle_beta   90.00
_cell.angle_gamma   90.00
#
_symmetry.space_group_name_H-M   'P 1'
#
loop_
_entity.id
_entity.type
_entity.pdbx_description
1 polymer ?
#
loop_
_entity_poly.entity_id
_entity_poly.type
_entity_poly.pdbx_seq_one_letter_code
_entity_poly.pdbx_strand_id
1 'polypeptide(L)'
;MNTFNELSTDEQKEFLKFPVYVSMLAANADGTTDDAEKNTAIAFDHTKTYTSNILLAGFYQKADQAFRANWKQLDAALPKGQAERKTALSAKMGKLETLLKKFDADYQAAMHKSMQAVKDHVSRAHYNILDDFLFPVPIKGINA
;
A
#
# COMPACT_ATOMS: atom_id res chain seq x y z
N MET A 1 10.05 -16.78 -11.68
CA MET A 1 8.60 -16.63 -11.51
C MET A 1 8.19 -15.29 -12.06
N ASN A 2 7.24 -15.24 -12.94
CA ASN A 2 6.85 -13.99 -13.61
C ASN A 2 5.36 -13.65 -13.50
N THR A 3 4.57 -14.46 -12.78
CA THR A 3 3.16 -14.15 -12.54
C THR A 3 2.78 -14.43 -11.09
N PHE A 4 1.84 -13.61 -10.59
CA PHE A 4 1.29 -13.76 -9.25
C PHE A 4 0.67 -15.13 -9.02
N ASN A 5 0.08 -15.73 -10.05
CA ASN A 5 -0.60 -17.02 -9.93
C ASN A 5 0.34 -18.19 -9.63
N GLU A 6 1.63 -17.99 -9.80
CA GLU A 6 2.63 -19.04 -9.49
C GLU A 6 2.93 -19.16 -7.99
N LEU A 7 2.50 -18.19 -7.18
CA LEU A 7 2.60 -18.29 -5.73
C LEU A 7 1.61 -19.34 -5.21
N SER A 8 1.92 -19.94 -4.04
CA SER A 8 0.96 -20.80 -3.36
C SER A 8 -0.27 -19.98 -2.92
N THR A 9 -1.36 -20.67 -2.59
CA THR A 9 -2.59 -20.00 -2.13
C THR A 9 -2.33 -19.11 -0.91
N ASP A 10 -1.58 -19.58 0.05
CA ASP A 10 -1.27 -18.81 1.26
C ASP A 10 -0.35 -17.63 0.94
N GLU A 11 0.63 -17.82 0.07
CA GLU A 11 1.51 -16.74 -0.37
C GLU A 11 0.73 -15.68 -1.14
N GLN A 12 -0.22 -16.09 -1.98
CA GLN A 12 -1.08 -15.15 -2.70
C GLN A 12 -1.89 -14.30 -1.73
N LYS A 13 -2.49 -14.90 -0.71
CA LYS A 13 -3.26 -14.17 0.30
C LYS A 13 -2.42 -13.12 1.01
N GLU A 14 -1.21 -13.46 1.39
CA GLU A 14 -0.29 -12.51 2.02
C GLU A 14 0.13 -11.40 1.06
N PHE A 15 0.47 -11.77 -0.16
CA PHE A 15 0.96 -10.82 -1.16
C PHE A 15 -0.11 -9.79 -1.55
N LEU A 16 -1.38 -10.18 -1.55
CA LEU A 16 -2.49 -9.27 -1.82
C LEU A 16 -2.63 -8.16 -0.79
N LYS A 17 -2.06 -8.33 0.40
CA LYS A 17 -2.07 -7.31 1.45
C LYS A 17 -1.02 -6.20 1.23
N PHE A 18 -0.16 -6.36 0.24
CA PHE A 18 0.93 -5.41 -0.02
C PHE A 18 0.43 -3.96 -0.12
N PRO A 19 -0.56 -3.64 -0.96
CA PRO A 19 -1.06 -2.26 -1.04
C PRO A 19 -1.64 -1.77 0.28
N VAL A 20 -2.25 -2.65 1.07
CA VAL A 20 -2.81 -2.29 2.37
C VAL A 20 -1.70 -1.92 3.35
N TYR A 21 -0.65 -2.71 3.44
CA TYR A 21 0.49 -2.41 4.32
C TYR A 21 1.15 -1.09 3.96
N VAL A 22 1.38 -0.86 2.67
CA VAL A 22 2.00 0.40 2.19
C VAL A 22 1.11 1.58 2.54
N SER A 23 -0.19 1.47 2.30
CA SER A 23 -1.16 2.54 2.59
C SER A 23 -1.23 2.82 4.09
N MET A 24 -1.24 1.78 4.92
CA MET A 24 -1.26 1.95 6.37
C MET A 24 0.02 2.58 6.90
N LEU A 25 1.19 2.20 6.35
CA LEU A 25 2.45 2.83 6.74
C LEU A 25 2.46 4.31 6.39
N ALA A 26 1.98 4.67 5.21
CA ALA A 26 1.93 6.07 4.79
C ALA A 26 0.98 6.88 5.68
N ALA A 27 -0.18 6.34 6.00
CA ALA A 27 -1.14 6.98 6.90
C ALA A 27 -0.63 7.07 8.33
N ASN A 28 0.01 6.01 8.81
CA ASN A 28 0.52 5.92 10.18
C ASN A 28 1.69 6.88 10.45
N ALA A 29 2.40 7.29 9.41
CA ALA A 29 3.53 8.22 9.54
C ALA A 29 3.14 9.51 10.25
N ASP A 30 1.88 9.93 10.11
CA ASP A 30 1.35 11.14 10.76
C ASP A 30 0.51 10.84 12.00
N GLY A 31 0.49 9.59 12.45
CA GLY A 31 -0.20 9.18 13.66
C GLY A 31 -1.69 8.93 13.49
N THR A 32 -2.23 9.08 12.29
CA THR A 32 -3.66 8.90 12.03
C THR A 32 -3.90 8.04 10.80
N THR A 33 -4.98 7.27 10.85
CA THR A 33 -5.54 6.60 9.69
C THR A 33 -7.02 6.94 9.69
N ASP A 34 -7.46 7.78 8.77
CA ASP A 34 -8.84 8.21 8.70
C ASP A 34 -9.56 7.62 7.48
N ASP A 35 -10.88 7.82 7.43
CA ASP A 35 -11.70 7.28 6.35
C ASP A 35 -11.36 7.90 4.99
N ALA A 36 -10.95 9.16 4.98
CA ALA A 36 -10.60 9.85 3.73
C ALA A 36 -9.34 9.20 3.10
N GLU A 37 -8.32 8.93 3.91
CA GLU A 37 -7.11 8.26 3.45
C GLU A 37 -7.42 6.86 2.94
N LYS A 38 -8.22 6.11 3.68
CA LYS A 38 -8.64 4.76 3.28
C LYS A 38 -9.40 4.79 1.96
N ASN A 39 -10.36 5.68 1.82
CA ASN A 39 -11.16 5.81 0.60
C ASN A 39 -10.31 6.24 -0.58
N THR A 40 -9.35 7.13 -0.36
CA THR A 40 -8.41 7.55 -1.40
C THR A 40 -7.56 6.38 -1.88
N ALA A 41 -7.07 5.57 -0.96
CA ALA A 41 -6.27 4.39 -1.28
C ALA A 41 -7.10 3.38 -2.09
N ILE A 42 -8.35 3.16 -1.71
CA ILE A 42 -9.26 2.26 -2.43
C ILE A 42 -9.49 2.78 -3.86
N ALA A 43 -9.76 4.06 -4.01
CA ALA A 43 -9.97 4.67 -5.32
C ALA A 43 -8.71 4.58 -6.18
N PHE A 44 -7.53 4.77 -5.59
CA PHE A 44 -6.28 4.65 -6.30
C PHE A 44 -6.05 3.21 -6.76
N ASP A 45 -6.30 2.21 -5.92
CA ASP A 45 -6.16 0.81 -6.29
C ASP A 45 -7.09 0.45 -7.44
N HIS A 46 -8.33 0.95 -7.43
CA HIS A 46 -9.27 0.77 -8.54
C HIS A 46 -8.68 1.32 -9.85
N THR A 47 -8.17 2.54 -9.79
CA THR A 47 -7.54 3.17 -10.95
C THR A 47 -6.35 2.34 -11.42
N LYS A 48 -5.54 1.85 -10.49
CA LYS A 48 -4.36 1.02 -10.79
C LYS A 48 -4.72 -0.26 -11.52
N THR A 49 -5.85 -0.90 -11.19
CA THR A 49 -6.29 -2.12 -11.85
C THR A 49 -6.37 -1.93 -13.37
N TYR A 50 -6.73 -0.74 -13.83
CA TYR A 50 -6.92 -0.45 -15.25
C TYR A 50 -5.76 0.28 -15.91
N THR A 51 -4.87 0.90 -15.14
CA THR A 51 -3.81 1.77 -15.70
C THR A 51 -2.39 1.32 -15.36
N SER A 52 -2.23 0.33 -14.51
CA SER A 52 -0.90 -0.12 -14.09
C SER A 52 -0.22 -0.97 -15.16
N ASN A 53 1.05 -1.26 -14.94
CA ASN A 53 1.85 -2.11 -15.80
C ASN A 53 1.15 -3.46 -16.01
N ILE A 54 1.18 -3.96 -17.25
CA ILE A 54 0.52 -5.23 -17.61
C ILE A 54 1.02 -6.41 -16.76
N LEU A 55 2.27 -6.37 -16.31
CA LEU A 55 2.82 -7.41 -15.45
C LEU A 55 2.07 -7.53 -14.12
N LEU A 56 1.49 -6.42 -13.64
CA LEU A 56 0.81 -6.34 -12.35
C LEU A 56 -0.72 -6.43 -12.47
N ALA A 57 -1.26 -6.50 -13.68
CA ALA A 57 -2.71 -6.43 -13.89
C ALA A 57 -3.46 -7.52 -13.09
N GLY A 58 -2.99 -8.76 -13.14
CA GLY A 58 -3.60 -9.87 -12.41
C GLY A 58 -3.54 -9.70 -10.91
N PHE A 59 -2.42 -9.18 -10.41
CA PHE A 59 -2.26 -8.88 -8.99
C PHE A 59 -3.26 -7.80 -8.54
N TYR A 60 -3.30 -6.67 -9.22
CA TYR A 60 -4.17 -5.56 -8.82
C TYR A 60 -5.65 -5.88 -8.93
N GLN A 61 -6.04 -6.68 -9.91
CA GLN A 61 -7.42 -7.11 -10.04
C GLN A 61 -7.90 -7.81 -8.76
N LYS A 62 -7.08 -8.70 -8.22
CA LYS A 62 -7.39 -9.42 -6.99
C LYS A 62 -7.19 -8.55 -5.74
N ALA A 63 -6.14 -7.75 -5.72
CA ALA A 63 -5.83 -6.86 -4.59
C ALA A 63 -6.95 -5.84 -4.37
N ASP A 64 -7.49 -5.28 -5.45
CA ASP A 64 -8.59 -4.33 -5.40
C ASP A 64 -9.84 -4.96 -4.78
N GLN A 65 -10.18 -6.18 -5.17
CA GLN A 65 -11.33 -6.89 -4.62
C GLN A 65 -11.19 -7.18 -3.13
N ALA A 66 -9.97 -7.42 -2.66
CA ALA A 66 -9.69 -7.82 -1.28
C ALA A 66 -9.31 -6.62 -0.38
N PHE A 67 -9.10 -5.43 -0.94
CA PHE A 67 -8.52 -4.30 -0.23
C PHE A 67 -9.29 -3.94 1.04
N ARG A 68 -10.60 -3.76 0.94
CA ARG A 68 -11.44 -3.35 2.08
C ARG A 68 -11.42 -4.38 3.21
N ALA A 69 -11.59 -5.64 2.86
CA ALA A 69 -11.61 -6.72 3.85
C ALA A 69 -10.24 -6.84 4.53
N ASN A 70 -9.17 -6.76 3.75
CA ASN A 70 -7.81 -6.81 4.29
C ASN A 70 -7.52 -5.62 5.19
N TRP A 71 -7.92 -4.42 4.79
CA TRP A 71 -7.75 -3.22 5.63
C TRP A 71 -8.44 -3.38 6.97
N LYS A 72 -9.72 -3.78 6.94
CA LYS A 72 -10.52 -3.92 8.16
C LYS A 72 -9.92 -4.96 9.09
N GLN A 73 -9.52 -6.10 8.57
CA GLN A 73 -8.92 -7.17 9.35
C GLN A 73 -7.59 -6.74 9.97
N LEU A 74 -6.73 -6.10 9.19
CA LEU A 74 -5.42 -5.66 9.66
C LEU A 74 -5.53 -4.52 10.66
N ASP A 75 -6.44 -3.58 10.44
CA ASP A 75 -6.64 -2.47 11.36
C ASP A 75 -7.09 -2.97 12.74
N ALA A 76 -7.92 -3.99 12.78
CA ALA A 76 -8.36 -4.61 14.04
C ALA A 76 -7.25 -5.40 14.73
N ALA A 77 -6.37 -6.04 13.96
CA ALA A 77 -5.34 -6.94 14.49
C ALA A 77 -4.04 -6.24 14.89
N LEU A 78 -3.74 -5.10 14.29
CA LEU A 78 -2.48 -4.39 14.53
C LEU A 78 -2.51 -3.60 15.84
N PRO A 79 -1.33 -3.37 16.46
CA PRO A 79 -1.25 -2.49 17.63
C PRO A 79 -1.80 -1.10 17.32
N LYS A 80 -2.32 -0.42 18.35
CA LYS A 80 -2.92 0.91 18.20
C LYS A 80 -1.88 2.04 18.29
N GLY A 81 -0.79 1.82 19.02
CA GLY A 81 0.27 2.82 19.15
C GLY A 81 0.97 3.04 17.82
N GLN A 82 1.33 4.29 17.54
CA GLN A 82 1.97 4.66 16.27
C GLN A 82 3.28 3.91 16.04
N ALA A 83 4.15 3.89 17.06
CA ALA A 83 5.46 3.24 16.93
C ALA A 83 5.34 1.73 16.81
N GLU A 84 4.47 1.12 17.61
CA GLU A 84 4.25 -0.33 17.62
C GLU A 84 3.59 -0.77 16.30
N ARG A 85 2.66 0.01 15.77
CA ARG A 85 2.02 -0.26 14.49
C ARG A 85 3.04 -0.20 13.35
N LYS A 86 3.90 0.82 13.35
CA LYS A 86 4.97 0.95 12.37
C LYS A 86 5.90 -0.27 12.39
N THR A 87 6.30 -0.71 13.56
CA THR A 87 7.17 -1.89 13.71
C THR A 87 6.49 -3.15 13.16
N ALA A 88 5.22 -3.37 13.51
CA ALA A 88 4.48 -4.52 13.03
C ALA A 88 4.29 -4.50 11.51
N LEU A 89 3.94 -3.35 10.94
CA LEU A 89 3.77 -3.20 9.49
C LEU A 89 5.10 -3.42 8.75
N SER A 90 6.19 -2.87 9.29
CA SER A 90 7.52 -3.02 8.67
C SER A 90 7.96 -4.49 8.65
N ALA A 91 7.66 -5.24 9.71
CA ALA A 91 7.98 -6.66 9.76
C ALA A 91 7.20 -7.44 8.69
N LYS A 92 5.92 -7.12 8.50
CA LYS A 92 5.09 -7.75 7.48
C LYS A 92 5.56 -7.38 6.07
N MET A 93 5.96 -6.14 5.86
CA MET A 93 6.54 -5.69 4.59
C MET A 93 7.81 -6.46 4.25
N GLY A 94 8.65 -6.73 5.24
CA GLY A 94 9.86 -7.54 5.04
C GLY A 94 9.55 -8.94 4.54
N LYS A 95 8.49 -9.56 5.03
CA LYS A 95 8.04 -10.87 4.54
C LYS A 95 7.59 -10.81 3.09
N LEU A 96 6.87 -9.74 2.72
CA LEU A 96 6.42 -9.56 1.34
C LEU A 96 7.58 -9.29 0.39
N GLU A 97 8.59 -8.55 0.83
CA GLU A 97 9.80 -8.34 0.04
C GLU A 97 10.53 -9.67 -0.22
N THR A 98 10.52 -10.57 0.76
CA THR A 98 11.09 -11.91 0.58
C THR A 98 10.32 -12.71 -0.48
N LEU A 99 8.98 -12.63 -0.47
CA LEU A 99 8.16 -13.24 -1.52
C LEU A 99 8.42 -12.62 -2.88
N LEU A 100 8.59 -11.30 -2.93
CA LEU A 100 8.83 -10.58 -4.16
C LEU A 100 10.13 -11.03 -4.85
N LYS A 101 11.12 -11.43 -4.08
CA LYS A 101 12.39 -11.94 -4.63
C LYS A 101 12.22 -13.20 -5.46
N LYS A 102 11.11 -13.91 -5.33
CA LYS A 102 10.83 -15.08 -6.17
C LYS A 102 10.46 -14.72 -7.59
N PHE A 103 10.11 -13.46 -7.84
CA PHE A 103 9.71 -12.99 -9.16
C PHE A 103 10.92 -12.54 -9.99
N ASP A 104 10.73 -12.45 -11.30
CA ASP A 104 11.74 -11.94 -12.19
C ASP A 104 12.03 -10.47 -11.90
N ALA A 105 13.20 -9.99 -12.33
CA ALA A 105 13.65 -8.63 -12.06
C ALA A 105 12.67 -7.57 -12.55
N ASP A 106 12.07 -7.78 -13.72
CA ASP A 106 11.11 -6.84 -14.28
C ASP A 106 9.85 -6.71 -13.42
N TYR A 107 9.38 -7.83 -12.88
CA TYR A 107 8.22 -7.85 -11.98
C TYR A 107 8.56 -7.14 -10.67
N GLN A 108 9.73 -7.42 -10.10
CA GLN A 108 10.17 -6.77 -8.87
C GLN A 108 10.24 -5.26 -9.03
N ALA A 109 10.84 -4.79 -10.12
CA ALA A 109 10.95 -3.37 -10.41
C ALA A 109 9.59 -2.71 -10.59
N ALA A 110 8.69 -3.37 -11.33
CA ALA A 110 7.33 -2.87 -11.54
C ALA A 110 6.57 -2.78 -10.23
N MET A 111 6.70 -3.79 -9.36
CA MET A 111 6.00 -3.79 -8.07
C MET A 111 6.53 -2.71 -7.14
N HIS A 112 7.86 -2.53 -7.03
CA HIS A 112 8.43 -1.47 -6.20
C HIS A 112 7.98 -0.08 -6.67
N LYS A 113 7.98 0.16 -7.97
CA LYS A 113 7.52 1.43 -8.54
C LYS A 113 6.05 1.66 -8.23
N SER A 114 5.23 0.62 -8.36
CA SER A 114 3.81 0.69 -8.08
C SER A 114 3.52 0.96 -6.60
N MET A 115 4.22 0.29 -5.70
CA MET A 115 4.04 0.50 -4.26
C MET A 115 4.49 1.89 -3.84
N GLN A 116 5.55 2.43 -4.45
CA GLN A 116 5.96 3.81 -4.22
C GLN A 116 4.87 4.79 -4.65
N ALA A 117 4.21 4.54 -5.77
CA ALA A 117 3.10 5.36 -6.24
C ALA A 117 1.90 5.31 -5.28
N VAL A 118 1.57 4.15 -4.74
CA VAL A 118 0.51 3.99 -3.73
C VAL A 118 0.84 4.80 -2.49
N LYS A 119 2.06 4.67 -1.99
CA LYS A 119 2.55 5.41 -0.81
C LYS A 119 2.43 6.92 -1.02
N ASP A 120 2.90 7.40 -2.15
CA ASP A 120 2.88 8.83 -2.46
C ASP A 120 1.45 9.36 -2.56
N HIS A 121 0.56 8.58 -3.15
CA HIS A 121 -0.84 8.97 -3.31
C HIS A 121 -1.55 9.10 -1.96
N VAL A 122 -1.36 8.14 -1.07
CA VAL A 122 -1.94 8.17 0.27
C VAL A 122 -1.37 9.33 1.08
N SER A 123 -0.07 9.56 1.01
CA SER A 123 0.59 10.66 1.70
C SER A 123 0.06 12.01 1.22
N ARG A 124 -0.16 12.18 -0.09
CA ARG A 124 -0.73 13.41 -0.65
C ARG A 124 -2.14 13.66 -0.15
N ALA A 125 -2.97 12.63 -0.06
CA ALA A 125 -4.33 12.76 0.46
C ALA A 125 -4.31 13.28 1.89
N HIS A 126 -3.40 12.75 2.72
CA HIS A 126 -3.25 13.21 4.10
C HIS A 126 -2.81 14.69 4.16
N TYR A 127 -1.81 15.07 3.37
CA TYR A 127 -1.33 16.44 3.34
C TYR A 127 -2.39 17.41 2.80
N ASN A 128 -3.18 17.01 1.84
CA ASN A 128 -4.27 17.84 1.32
C ASN A 128 -5.31 18.14 2.40
N ILE A 129 -5.60 17.17 3.26
CA ILE A 129 -6.51 17.38 4.39
C ILE A 129 -5.92 18.39 5.37
N LEU A 130 -4.62 18.28 5.67
CA LEU A 130 -3.94 19.21 6.56
C LEU A 130 -3.91 20.62 5.99
N ASP A 131 -3.69 20.76 4.70
CA ASP A 131 -3.64 22.06 4.03
C ASP A 131 -4.95 22.84 4.15
N ASP A 132 -6.10 22.15 4.28
CA ASP A 132 -7.38 22.78 4.50
C ASP A 132 -7.49 23.43 5.89
N PHE A 133 -6.73 22.98 6.86
CA PHE A 133 -6.77 23.44 8.25
C PHE A 133 -5.57 24.27 8.64
N LEU A 134 -4.45 24.12 7.97
CA LEU A 134 -3.19 24.79 8.29
C LEU A 134 -2.78 25.67 7.13
N PHE A 135 -1.87 26.60 7.42
CA PHE A 135 -1.26 27.37 6.34
C PHE A 135 -0.53 26.44 5.39
N PRO A 136 -0.54 26.74 4.07
CA PRO A 136 0.25 25.96 3.12
C PRO A 136 1.70 25.94 3.57
N VAL A 137 2.15 24.79 3.99
CA VAL A 137 3.55 24.56 4.35
C VAL A 137 4.16 23.73 3.24
N PRO A 138 5.32 24.12 2.70
CA PRO A 138 5.99 23.29 1.70
C PRO A 138 6.19 21.90 2.26
N ILE A 139 5.71 20.90 1.53
CA ILE A 139 5.77 19.52 1.97
C ILE A 139 7.04 18.92 1.40
N LYS A 140 7.93 18.46 2.27
CA LYS A 140 9.15 17.81 1.84
C LYS A 140 8.81 16.56 1.05
N GLY A 141 9.52 16.33 -0.02
CA GLY A 141 9.24 15.22 -0.91
C GLY A 141 8.36 15.61 -2.09
N ILE A 142 7.59 16.68 -1.98
CA ILE A 142 6.86 17.25 -3.11
C ILE A 142 7.70 18.32 -3.79
N ASN A 143 8.44 19.06 -2.99
CA ASN A 143 9.29 20.15 -3.47
C ASN A 143 10.72 19.71 -3.77
N ALA A 144 11.00 18.47 -3.56
CA ALA A 144 12.33 17.92 -3.84
C ALA A 144 12.48 17.57 -5.32
#